data_54401ca50af3bd82caf0aa827b66cd52
#
_entry.id   54401ca50af3bd82caf0aa827b66cd52
#
_cell.length_a   1.000
_cell.length_b   1.000
_cell.length_c   1.000
_cell.angle_alpha   90.00
_cell.angle_beta   90.00
_cell.angle_gamma   90.00
#
_symmetry.space_group_name_H-M   'P 1'
#
loop_
_entity.id
_entity.type
_entity.pdbx_description
1 polymer ?
#
loop_
_entity_poly.entity_id
_entity_poly.type
_entity_poly.pdbx_seq_one_letter_code
_entity_poly.pdbx_strand_id
1 'polypeptide(L)'
;MPSNALSLREREEIRFGIARGRTVVEIARYLGRHRCTISAEIHRNGGREQYRAWRAERRAVAMRKRPKVPVFDQCPNLKAHVIARLEAKDSPMTIAVELSRGIYPEVDQQVSHETIYQAIYNHHRPGGLPRDLYRRLHRRRRIRVRQGSRRPQHWRATLRLISERPAAAQNRAEIGHLEGDLIVGSGHKSALITVFDRYSRRLWLGRLPSGHSAPVTLRALTKLLRRIPPPQRLTLTWDQGGEMRLYTDLEKRVGITVYFADPHSPWQRPTNENGNGLIRRYVGKGTDLSKFTNADLRAIETRINTMPRRIHNWDSAQTIYDQNVAMTS
;
A
#
# COMPACT_ATOMS: atom_id res chain seq x y z
N MET A 1 19.44 13.15 4.42
CA MET A 1 19.68 13.63 5.81
C MET A 1 21.02 13.05 6.25
N PRO A 2 21.95 13.83 6.84
CA PRO A 2 23.16 13.27 7.38
C PRO A 2 22.81 12.25 8.46
N SER A 3 23.49 11.12 8.49
CA SER A 3 23.26 10.08 9.50
C SER A 3 23.43 10.69 10.89
N ASN A 4 22.57 10.34 11.85
CA ASN A 4 22.67 10.85 13.23
C ASN A 4 23.99 10.47 13.94
N ALA A 5 24.73 9.51 13.39
CA ALA A 5 26.00 9.03 13.95
C ALA A 5 27.20 9.81 13.37
N LEU A 6 28.15 10.15 14.23
CA LEU A 6 29.42 10.76 13.81
C LEU A 6 30.24 9.74 12.97
N SER A 7 30.82 10.22 11.86
CA SER A 7 31.77 9.46 11.04
C SER A 7 33.19 9.50 11.62
N LEU A 8 34.03 8.61 11.16
CA LEU A 8 35.45 8.63 11.54
C LEU A 8 36.12 9.99 11.20
N ARG A 9 35.78 10.57 10.04
CA ARG A 9 36.26 11.89 9.62
C ARG A 9 35.88 12.98 10.61
N GLU A 10 34.61 13.01 11.03
CA GLU A 10 34.14 13.99 12.03
C GLU A 10 34.85 13.79 13.38
N ARG A 11 35.13 12.55 13.77
CA ARG A 11 35.89 12.23 14.98
C ARG A 11 37.35 12.72 14.92
N GLU A 12 37.98 12.62 13.74
CA GLU A 12 39.32 13.19 13.53
C GLU A 12 39.30 14.72 13.62
N GLU A 13 38.29 15.37 13.06
CA GLU A 13 38.12 16.83 13.19
C GLU A 13 37.88 17.26 14.66
N ILE A 14 37.12 16.47 15.44
CA ILE A 14 37.01 16.68 16.89
C ILE A 14 38.37 16.60 17.56
N ARG A 15 39.19 15.58 17.26
CA ARG A 15 40.53 15.43 17.80
C ARG A 15 41.45 16.64 17.46
N PHE A 16 41.42 17.07 16.20
CA PHE A 16 42.17 18.25 15.75
C PHE A 16 41.72 19.54 16.43
N GLY A 17 40.40 19.72 16.58
CA GLY A 17 39.82 20.85 17.30
C GLY A 17 40.25 20.89 18.76
N ILE A 18 40.27 19.72 19.44
CA ILE A 18 40.76 19.60 20.82
C ILE A 18 42.25 19.94 20.91
N ALA A 19 43.08 19.42 20.00
CA ALA A 19 44.53 19.69 19.98
C ALA A 19 44.88 21.17 19.74
N ARG A 20 43.99 21.89 19.05
CA ARG A 20 44.12 23.36 18.81
C ARG A 20 43.45 24.22 19.89
N GLY A 21 43.06 23.63 21.01
CA GLY A 21 42.42 24.34 22.12
C GLY A 21 41.01 24.87 21.89
N ARG A 22 40.36 24.49 20.75
CA ARG A 22 39.02 24.92 20.42
C ARG A 22 37.98 24.45 21.45
N THR A 23 36.99 25.30 21.75
CA THR A 23 35.87 24.94 22.61
C THR A 23 34.93 23.91 21.92
N VAL A 24 34.12 23.23 22.72
CA VAL A 24 33.10 22.31 22.21
C VAL A 24 32.13 23.01 21.25
N VAL A 25 31.81 24.27 21.52
CA VAL A 25 30.90 25.08 20.70
C VAL A 25 31.50 25.37 19.33
N GLU A 26 32.78 25.75 19.29
CA GLU A 26 33.52 26.00 18.03
C GLU A 26 33.65 24.74 17.18
N ILE A 27 33.96 23.60 17.80
CA ILE A 27 34.03 22.31 17.10
C ILE A 27 32.67 21.92 16.55
N ALA A 28 31.61 22.08 17.33
CA ALA A 28 30.24 21.78 16.92
C ALA A 28 29.80 22.64 15.73
N ARG A 29 30.08 23.95 15.77
CA ARG A 29 29.79 24.88 14.69
C ARG A 29 30.54 24.53 13.41
N TYR A 30 31.81 24.19 13.52
CA TYR A 30 32.66 23.77 12.38
C TYR A 30 32.12 22.51 11.70
N LEU A 31 31.61 21.55 12.48
CA LEU A 31 31.07 20.28 11.98
C LEU A 31 29.59 20.34 11.58
N GLY A 32 28.91 21.47 11.79
CA GLY A 32 27.47 21.57 11.57
C GLY A 32 26.64 20.61 12.45
N ARG A 33 27.16 20.33 13.67
CA ARG A 33 26.53 19.42 14.63
C ARG A 33 26.08 20.16 15.91
N HIS A 34 25.09 19.57 16.61
CA HIS A 34 24.67 20.17 17.89
C HIS A 34 25.77 20.01 18.95
N ARG A 35 25.94 21.06 19.79
CA ARG A 35 26.96 21.08 20.86
C ARG A 35 26.88 19.87 21.79
N CYS A 36 25.67 19.44 22.13
CA CYS A 36 25.46 18.29 23.02
C CYS A 36 25.98 16.98 22.39
N THR A 37 25.92 16.82 21.04
CA THR A 37 26.47 15.65 20.34
C THR A 37 27.98 15.58 20.51
N ILE A 38 28.67 16.70 20.32
CA ILE A 38 30.13 16.78 20.45
C ILE A 38 30.57 16.63 21.92
N SER A 39 29.88 17.30 22.84
CA SER A 39 30.16 17.16 24.28
C SER A 39 30.00 15.72 24.75
N ALA A 40 28.88 15.07 24.39
CA ALA A 40 28.63 13.68 24.75
C ALA A 40 29.64 12.70 24.12
N GLU A 41 30.09 12.95 22.88
CA GLU A 41 31.11 12.14 22.21
C GLU A 41 32.45 12.25 22.95
N ILE A 42 32.88 13.46 23.28
CA ILE A 42 34.16 13.69 24.02
C ILE A 42 34.05 13.07 25.41
N HIS A 43 32.98 13.30 26.14
CA HIS A 43 32.80 12.76 27.51
C HIS A 43 32.81 11.24 27.52
N ARG A 44 32.06 10.58 26.62
CA ARG A 44 32.00 9.10 26.52
C ARG A 44 33.36 8.46 26.19
N ASN A 45 34.30 9.22 25.62
CA ASN A 45 35.57 8.71 25.18
C ASN A 45 36.78 9.22 26.03
N GLY A 46 36.52 9.53 27.31
CA GLY A 46 37.57 9.85 28.30
C GLY A 46 37.90 11.33 28.43
N GLY A 47 37.01 12.22 27.97
CA GLY A 47 37.23 13.67 28.06
C GLY A 47 38.24 14.17 27.00
N ARG A 48 38.54 15.48 27.08
CA ARG A 48 39.38 16.14 26.08
C ARG A 48 40.83 15.58 26.01
N GLU A 49 41.42 15.25 27.14
CA GLU A 49 42.80 14.80 27.23
C GLU A 49 43.03 13.39 26.65
N GLN A 50 42.08 12.52 26.91
CA GLN A 50 42.15 11.12 26.49
C GLN A 50 41.48 10.80 25.17
N TYR A 51 40.80 11.79 24.53
CA TYR A 51 40.07 11.58 23.30
C TYR A 51 40.94 11.12 22.15
N ARG A 52 40.61 9.99 21.57
CA ARG A 52 41.26 9.41 20.38
C ARG A 52 40.21 8.97 19.38
N ALA A 53 40.18 9.59 18.19
CA ALA A 53 39.19 9.37 17.16
C ALA A 53 39.00 7.88 16.79
N TRP A 54 40.11 7.14 16.63
CA TRP A 54 40.06 5.73 16.30
C TRP A 54 39.48 4.85 17.43
N ARG A 55 39.72 5.21 18.71
CA ARG A 55 39.11 4.51 19.86
C ARG A 55 37.63 4.78 19.92
N ALA A 56 37.22 6.02 19.70
CA ALA A 56 35.82 6.44 19.66
C ALA A 56 35.07 5.71 18.53
N GLU A 57 35.68 5.58 17.33
CA GLU A 57 35.10 4.82 16.22
C GLU A 57 34.97 3.33 16.54
N ARG A 58 36.05 2.67 17.03
CA ARG A 58 35.97 1.26 17.45
C ARG A 58 34.86 1.01 18.47
N ARG A 59 34.75 1.90 19.49
CA ARG A 59 33.70 1.82 20.50
C ARG A 59 32.32 1.97 19.85
N ALA A 60 32.13 2.95 18.96
CA ALA A 60 30.88 3.17 18.27
C ALA A 60 30.47 1.97 17.40
N VAL A 61 31.43 1.38 16.67
CA VAL A 61 31.24 0.15 15.88
C VAL A 61 30.87 -1.04 16.76
N ALA A 62 31.57 -1.22 17.89
CA ALA A 62 31.24 -2.28 18.85
C ALA A 62 29.84 -2.12 19.47
N MET A 63 29.47 -0.89 19.82
CA MET A 63 28.15 -0.58 20.35
C MET A 63 27.03 -0.77 19.32
N ARG A 64 27.28 -0.54 18.03
CA ARG A 64 26.34 -0.86 16.95
C ARG A 64 26.12 -2.38 16.79
N LYS A 65 27.14 -3.18 17.07
CA LYS A 65 27.10 -4.65 16.99
C LYS A 65 26.45 -5.31 18.22
N ARG A 66 25.95 -4.52 19.20
CA ARG A 66 25.29 -5.09 20.38
C ARG A 66 24.14 -5.98 19.93
N PRO A 67 24.17 -7.30 20.21
CA PRO A 67 23.06 -8.17 19.88
C PRO A 67 21.81 -7.72 20.65
N LYS A 68 20.81 -7.26 19.92
CA LYS A 68 19.46 -7.06 20.47
C LYS A 68 18.70 -8.34 20.23
N VAL A 69 18.11 -8.89 21.27
CA VAL A 69 17.18 -10.01 21.11
C VAL A 69 16.01 -9.50 20.26
N PRO A 70 15.70 -10.12 19.13
CA PRO A 70 14.60 -9.69 18.26
C PRO A 70 13.25 -9.80 18.99
N VAL A 71 12.35 -8.86 18.69
CA VAL A 71 11.05 -8.79 19.37
C VAL A 71 10.23 -10.09 19.20
N PHE A 72 10.34 -10.77 18.08
CA PHE A 72 9.63 -12.04 17.84
C PHE A 72 10.19 -13.24 18.62
N ASP A 73 11.42 -13.14 19.11
CA ASP A 73 12.00 -14.16 19.99
C ASP A 73 11.70 -13.84 21.46
N GLN A 74 11.46 -12.56 21.78
CA GLN A 74 11.05 -12.14 23.13
C GLN A 74 9.54 -12.36 23.38
N CYS A 75 8.71 -12.24 22.34
CA CYS A 75 7.26 -12.24 22.45
C CYS A 75 6.62 -13.30 21.54
N PRO A 76 6.53 -14.57 21.99
CA PRO A 76 5.95 -15.67 21.21
C PRO A 76 4.48 -15.43 20.80
N ASN A 77 3.68 -14.80 21.65
CA ASN A 77 2.28 -14.46 21.35
C ASN A 77 2.18 -13.46 20.18
N LEU A 78 3.00 -12.41 20.20
CA LEU A 78 3.09 -11.47 19.07
C LEU A 78 3.51 -12.20 17.78
N LYS A 79 4.50 -13.10 17.86
CA LYS A 79 4.95 -13.88 16.72
C LYS A 79 3.83 -14.73 16.12
N ALA A 80 3.11 -15.46 16.95
CA ALA A 80 1.99 -16.31 16.55
C ALA A 80 0.86 -15.47 15.92
N HIS A 81 0.50 -14.35 16.54
CA HIS A 81 -0.50 -13.42 16.02
C HIS A 81 -0.13 -12.89 14.63
N VAL A 82 1.10 -12.39 14.47
CA VAL A 82 1.57 -11.86 13.19
C VAL A 82 1.58 -12.94 12.10
N ILE A 83 1.96 -14.18 12.42
CA ILE A 83 1.92 -15.30 11.49
C ILE A 83 0.48 -15.58 11.04
N ALA A 84 -0.45 -15.74 11.98
CA ALA A 84 -1.87 -16.01 11.69
C ALA A 84 -2.49 -14.93 10.79
N ARG A 85 -2.19 -13.65 11.06
CA ARG A 85 -2.69 -12.53 10.27
C ARG A 85 -2.08 -12.49 8.85
N LEU A 86 -0.79 -12.81 8.71
CA LEU A 86 -0.14 -12.92 7.40
C LEU A 86 -0.73 -14.09 6.59
N GLU A 87 -1.04 -15.21 7.23
CA GLU A 87 -1.73 -16.36 6.61
C GLU A 87 -3.14 -15.99 6.17
N ALA A 88 -3.85 -15.17 6.94
CA ALA A 88 -5.12 -14.55 6.58
C ALA A 88 -4.99 -13.47 5.47
N LYS A 89 -3.78 -13.27 4.91
CA LYS A 89 -3.46 -12.36 3.81
C LYS A 89 -3.49 -10.88 4.18
N ASP A 90 -3.40 -10.54 5.45
CA ASP A 90 -3.23 -9.15 5.88
C ASP A 90 -1.86 -8.60 5.52
N SER A 91 -1.79 -7.30 5.29
CA SER A 91 -0.51 -6.67 5.00
C SER A 91 0.28 -6.42 6.29
N PRO A 92 1.63 -6.44 6.26
CA PRO A 92 2.43 -6.02 7.41
C PRO A 92 2.07 -4.64 7.95
N MET A 93 1.63 -3.73 7.08
CA MET A 93 1.18 -2.39 7.48
C MET A 93 -0.14 -2.45 8.26
N THR A 94 -1.13 -3.21 7.76
CA THR A 94 -2.42 -3.40 8.45
C THR A 94 -2.20 -3.97 9.85
N ILE A 95 -1.40 -5.05 9.95
CA ILE A 95 -1.08 -5.69 11.22
C ILE A 95 -0.43 -4.72 12.20
N ALA A 96 0.59 -3.96 11.75
CA ALA A 96 1.28 -3.01 12.59
C ALA A 96 0.36 -1.89 13.11
N VAL A 97 -0.55 -1.39 12.27
CA VAL A 97 -1.50 -0.34 12.66
C VAL A 97 -2.55 -0.87 13.63
N GLU A 98 -3.11 -2.03 13.38
CA GLU A 98 -4.10 -2.64 14.28
C GLU A 98 -3.51 -2.92 15.67
N LEU A 99 -2.26 -3.43 15.74
CA LEU A 99 -1.53 -3.59 17.01
C LEU A 99 -1.28 -2.25 17.70
N SER A 100 -0.90 -1.20 16.95
CA SER A 100 -0.68 0.13 17.54
C SER A 100 -1.94 0.80 18.08
N ARG A 101 -3.11 0.42 17.56
CA ARG A 101 -4.43 0.87 18.01
C ARG A 101 -5.02 0.05 19.16
N GLY A 102 -4.32 -0.99 19.62
CA GLY A 102 -4.79 -1.87 20.70
C GLY A 102 -6.04 -2.69 20.35
N ILE A 103 -6.25 -2.99 19.04
CA ILE A 103 -7.42 -3.77 18.58
C ILE A 103 -7.37 -5.21 19.13
N TYR A 104 -6.17 -5.68 19.49
CA TYR A 104 -5.93 -7.02 20.04
C TYR A 104 -5.36 -6.90 21.45
N PRO A 105 -6.21 -6.80 22.49
CA PRO A 105 -5.77 -6.62 23.86
C PRO A 105 -4.95 -7.80 24.41
N GLU A 106 -5.05 -8.98 23.78
CA GLU A 106 -4.25 -10.16 24.12
C GLU A 106 -2.78 -10.06 23.66
N VAL A 107 -2.43 -9.01 22.87
CA VAL A 107 -1.08 -8.78 22.37
C VAL A 107 -0.58 -7.42 22.83
N ASP A 108 0.07 -7.38 24.00
CA ASP A 108 0.58 -6.15 24.63
C ASP A 108 1.72 -5.46 23.85
N GLN A 109 2.32 -6.16 22.88
CA GLN A 109 3.49 -5.69 22.18
C GLN A 109 3.16 -5.10 20.81
N GLN A 110 3.76 -3.95 20.52
CA GLN A 110 3.66 -3.30 19.22
C GLN A 110 4.88 -3.63 18.35
N VAL A 111 4.66 -3.73 17.05
CA VAL A 111 5.73 -3.97 16.08
C VAL A 111 5.52 -3.12 14.83
N SER A 112 6.61 -2.55 14.28
CA SER A 112 6.52 -1.79 13.04
C SER A 112 6.35 -2.73 11.83
N HIS A 113 5.69 -2.24 10.78
CA HIS A 113 5.56 -2.97 9.51
C HIS A 113 6.94 -3.33 8.91
N GLU A 114 7.96 -2.48 9.11
CA GLU A 114 9.31 -2.75 8.63
C GLU A 114 9.94 -3.93 9.39
N THR A 115 9.72 -4.03 10.70
CA THR A 115 10.18 -5.19 11.49
C THR A 115 9.54 -6.49 11.00
N ILE A 116 8.24 -6.47 10.66
CA ILE A 116 7.56 -7.64 10.07
C ILE A 116 8.18 -7.99 8.72
N TYR A 117 8.40 -7.01 7.83
CA TYR A 117 9.07 -7.26 6.54
C TYR A 117 10.47 -7.83 6.74
N GLN A 118 11.29 -7.27 7.63
CA GLN A 118 12.63 -7.75 7.90
C GLN A 118 12.61 -9.20 8.41
N ALA A 119 11.68 -9.55 9.27
CA ALA A 119 11.54 -10.91 9.79
C ALA A 119 11.13 -11.92 8.69
N ILE A 120 10.27 -11.52 7.74
CA ILE A 120 9.87 -12.37 6.61
C ILE A 120 11.06 -12.63 5.67
N TYR A 121 11.79 -11.57 5.28
CA TYR A 121 12.86 -11.70 4.29
C TYR A 121 14.18 -12.24 4.88
N ASN A 122 14.44 -12.02 6.15
CA ASN A 122 15.60 -12.55 6.88
C ASN A 122 15.23 -13.76 7.75
N HIS A 123 14.39 -14.65 7.26
CA HIS A 123 13.87 -15.82 7.98
C HIS A 123 14.95 -16.72 8.61
N HIS A 124 16.19 -16.69 8.09
CA HIS A 124 17.35 -17.44 8.58
C HIS A 124 18.05 -16.80 9.80
N ARG A 125 17.67 -15.57 10.19
CA ARG A 125 18.24 -14.86 11.33
C ARG A 125 17.37 -15.03 12.58
N PRO A 126 17.91 -14.80 13.78
CA PRO A 126 17.11 -14.71 14.99
C PRO A 126 15.94 -13.74 14.81
N GLY A 127 14.77 -14.09 15.31
CA GLY A 127 13.53 -13.32 15.10
C GLY A 127 12.88 -13.49 13.73
N GLY A 128 13.40 -14.38 12.89
CA GLY A 128 12.83 -14.66 11.58
C GLY A 128 11.46 -15.35 11.66
N LEU A 129 10.61 -15.06 10.67
CA LEU A 129 9.32 -15.71 10.46
C LEU A 129 9.42 -16.83 9.42
N PRO A 130 8.46 -17.77 9.33
CA PRO A 130 8.48 -18.87 8.36
C PRO A 130 8.72 -18.40 6.93
N ARG A 131 9.58 -19.13 6.20
CA ARG A 131 10.04 -18.75 4.85
C ARG A 131 8.92 -18.58 3.82
N ASP A 132 7.85 -19.35 3.92
CA ASP A 132 6.75 -19.37 2.96
C ASP A 132 5.83 -18.14 3.06
N LEU A 133 5.88 -17.39 4.16
CA LEU A 133 5.05 -16.19 4.39
C LEU A 133 5.30 -15.07 3.36
N TYR A 134 6.48 -15.00 2.72
CA TYR A 134 6.70 -14.03 1.62
C TYR A 134 5.69 -14.23 0.47
N ARG A 135 5.16 -15.45 0.27
CA ARG A 135 4.14 -15.77 -0.74
C ARG A 135 2.78 -15.16 -0.42
N ARG A 136 2.53 -14.79 0.84
CA ARG A 136 1.31 -14.14 1.31
C ARG A 136 1.34 -12.62 1.12
N LEU A 137 2.51 -12.05 0.89
CA LEU A 137 2.66 -10.61 0.64
C LEU A 137 2.08 -10.22 -0.72
N HIS A 138 1.55 -8.99 -0.81
CA HIS A 138 0.94 -8.42 -2.01
C HIS A 138 1.88 -8.44 -3.24
N ARG A 139 3.15 -8.08 -3.05
CA ARG A 139 4.17 -8.08 -4.12
C ARG A 139 5.10 -9.27 -3.97
N ARG A 140 4.74 -10.43 -4.52
CA ARG A 140 5.54 -11.67 -4.57
C ARG A 140 6.82 -11.55 -5.41
N ARG A 141 7.48 -10.39 -5.45
CA ARG A 141 8.58 -10.15 -6.40
C ARG A 141 9.84 -10.91 -6.06
N ARG A 142 10.23 -11.83 -6.95
CA ARG A 142 11.60 -12.35 -7.03
C ARG A 142 12.53 -11.45 -7.86
N ILE A 143 12.08 -10.79 -8.93
CA ILE A 143 12.88 -9.86 -9.79
C ILE A 143 11.93 -9.00 -10.67
N ARG A 144 12.33 -7.78 -11.07
CA ARG A 144 11.60 -6.87 -11.99
C ARG A 144 11.82 -7.25 -13.46
N VAL A 145 10.73 -7.34 -14.26
CA VAL A 145 10.79 -7.49 -15.72
C VAL A 145 10.02 -6.35 -16.41
N ARG A 146 10.56 -5.85 -17.56
CA ARG A 146 9.98 -4.76 -18.38
C ARG A 146 8.78 -5.23 -19.21
N GLN A 147 7.80 -4.34 -19.45
CA GLN A 147 6.59 -4.58 -20.26
C GLN A 147 6.81 -4.23 -21.75
N GLY A 148 6.16 -4.98 -22.65
CA GLY A 148 6.15 -4.80 -24.11
C GLY A 148 4.78 -4.45 -24.69
N SER A 149 4.75 -3.84 -25.90
CA SER A 149 3.65 -3.12 -26.54
C SER A 149 2.66 -3.97 -27.37
N ARG A 150 1.37 -3.54 -27.48
CA ARG A 150 0.32 -4.07 -28.40
C ARG A 150 -0.37 -2.96 -29.21
N ARG A 151 -0.86 -3.29 -30.42
CA ARG A 151 -1.41 -2.38 -31.46
C ARG A 151 -2.86 -1.88 -31.25
N PRO A 152 -3.28 -0.70 -31.83
CA PRO A 152 -4.57 -0.03 -31.58
C PRO A 152 -5.73 -0.48 -32.49
N GLN A 153 -7.00 -0.32 -32.03
CA GLN A 153 -8.24 -0.64 -32.75
C GLN A 153 -9.14 0.57 -33.05
N HIS A 154 -9.87 0.54 -34.22
CA HIS A 154 -10.49 1.66 -34.95
C HIS A 154 -11.82 2.26 -34.42
N TRP A 155 -12.47 1.77 -33.37
CA TRP A 155 -13.83 2.21 -32.91
C TRP A 155 -13.80 3.35 -31.87
N ARG A 156 -12.69 4.04 -31.73
CA ARG A 156 -12.37 4.94 -30.61
C ARG A 156 -12.66 6.42 -30.82
N ALA A 157 -13.19 6.80 -31.99
CA ALA A 157 -13.33 8.22 -32.36
C ALA A 157 -14.46 8.97 -31.62
N THR A 158 -15.37 8.26 -30.93
CA THR A 158 -16.57 8.84 -30.28
C THR A 158 -16.61 8.66 -28.77
N LEU A 159 -15.53 8.20 -28.15
CA LEU A 159 -15.50 7.99 -26.70
C LEU A 159 -15.23 9.29 -25.96
N ARG A 160 -15.97 9.57 -24.89
CA ARG A 160 -15.62 10.63 -23.94
C ARG A 160 -14.30 10.27 -23.26
N LEU A 161 -13.28 11.07 -23.44
CA LEU A 161 -11.98 10.82 -22.87
C LEU A 161 -11.91 11.28 -21.41
N ILE A 162 -10.96 10.75 -20.68
CA ILE A 162 -10.74 11.09 -19.26
C ILE A 162 -10.43 12.58 -19.05
N SER A 163 -9.92 13.29 -20.08
CA SER A 163 -9.69 14.73 -20.08
C SER A 163 -10.98 15.55 -20.00
N GLU A 164 -12.11 15.00 -20.44
CA GLU A 164 -13.43 15.63 -20.41
C GLU A 164 -14.17 15.41 -19.07
N ARG A 165 -13.55 14.69 -18.16
CA ARG A 165 -14.15 14.33 -16.88
C ARG A 165 -14.22 15.55 -15.95
N PRO A 166 -15.31 15.70 -15.12
CA PRO A 166 -15.44 16.81 -14.18
C PRO A 166 -14.21 16.98 -13.26
N ALA A 167 -13.88 18.21 -12.91
CA ALA A 167 -12.76 18.53 -12.01
C ALA A 167 -12.89 17.83 -10.65
N ALA A 168 -14.10 17.71 -10.09
CA ALA A 168 -14.36 16.97 -8.86
C ALA A 168 -13.93 15.49 -8.95
N ALA A 169 -14.21 14.85 -10.09
CA ALA A 169 -13.71 13.50 -10.36
C ALA A 169 -12.19 13.46 -10.49
N GLN A 170 -11.57 14.47 -11.10
CA GLN A 170 -10.13 14.56 -11.26
C GLN A 170 -9.44 14.67 -9.90
N ASN A 171 -9.88 15.60 -9.07
CA ASN A 171 -9.29 15.94 -7.78
C ASN A 171 -9.73 14.98 -6.65
N ARG A 172 -10.63 14.02 -6.94
CA ARG A 172 -11.21 13.13 -5.94
C ARG A 172 -11.82 13.91 -4.76
N ALA A 173 -12.61 14.94 -5.08
CA ALA A 173 -13.15 15.86 -4.09
C ALA A 173 -14.41 15.32 -3.39
N GLU A 174 -15.13 14.40 -4.05
CA GLU A 174 -16.39 13.85 -3.57
C GLU A 174 -16.57 12.37 -3.93
N ILE A 175 -17.51 11.69 -3.26
CA ILE A 175 -17.93 10.33 -3.58
C ILE A 175 -18.77 10.30 -4.86
N GLY A 176 -18.85 9.12 -5.51
CA GLY A 176 -19.69 8.90 -6.69
C GLY A 176 -18.93 8.91 -8.02
N HIS A 177 -17.66 9.26 -8.00
CA HIS A 177 -16.76 9.12 -9.14
C HIS A 177 -16.06 7.78 -9.10
N LEU A 178 -16.47 6.85 -9.95
CA LEU A 178 -16.07 5.46 -9.93
C LEU A 178 -14.94 5.16 -10.93
N GLU A 179 -14.07 4.23 -10.57
CA GLU A 179 -13.11 3.58 -11.49
C GLU A 179 -13.45 2.10 -11.58
N GLY A 180 -13.59 1.58 -12.80
CA GLY A 180 -13.92 0.18 -13.03
C GLY A 180 -12.87 -0.54 -13.87
N ASP A 181 -12.77 -1.89 -13.69
CA ASP A 181 -11.84 -2.74 -14.42
C ASP A 181 -12.31 -4.21 -14.38
N LEU A 182 -11.66 -5.07 -15.19
CA LEU A 182 -11.85 -6.51 -15.14
C LEU A 182 -10.61 -7.23 -14.61
N ILE A 183 -10.82 -8.11 -13.64
CA ILE A 183 -9.85 -9.12 -13.28
C ILE A 183 -10.15 -10.40 -14.05
N VAL A 184 -9.37 -10.68 -15.08
CA VAL A 184 -9.56 -11.87 -15.93
C VAL A 184 -8.95 -13.09 -15.29
N GLY A 185 -9.71 -14.20 -15.31
CA GLY A 185 -9.32 -15.51 -14.80
C GLY A 185 -8.52 -16.35 -15.78
N SER A 186 -8.28 -17.59 -15.40
CA SER A 186 -7.57 -18.56 -16.23
C SER A 186 -8.25 -18.77 -17.59
N GLY A 187 -7.44 -18.77 -18.65
CA GLY A 187 -7.93 -19.02 -20.01
C GLY A 187 -8.95 -18.02 -20.55
N HIS A 188 -9.10 -16.85 -19.93
CA HIS A 188 -10.08 -15.80 -20.30
C HIS A 188 -11.55 -16.27 -20.26
N LYS A 189 -11.86 -17.40 -19.58
CA LYS A 189 -13.20 -18.00 -19.52
C LYS A 189 -14.10 -17.35 -18.50
N SER A 190 -13.54 -16.72 -17.48
CA SER A 190 -14.25 -16.03 -16.39
C SER A 190 -13.54 -14.74 -16.01
N ALA A 191 -14.26 -13.80 -15.41
CA ALA A 191 -13.71 -12.56 -14.92
C ALA A 191 -14.46 -12.07 -13.67
N LEU A 192 -13.89 -11.10 -12.96
CA LEU A 192 -14.56 -10.27 -11.94
C LEU A 192 -14.58 -8.84 -12.42
N ILE A 193 -15.71 -8.19 -12.25
CA ILE A 193 -15.84 -6.73 -12.35
C ILE A 193 -15.38 -6.14 -11.03
N THR A 194 -14.50 -5.17 -11.08
CA THR A 194 -14.08 -4.37 -9.93
C THR A 194 -14.50 -2.94 -10.14
N VAL A 195 -15.19 -2.35 -9.17
CA VAL A 195 -15.57 -0.94 -9.19
C VAL A 195 -15.11 -0.32 -7.88
N PHE A 196 -14.36 0.77 -7.96
CA PHE A 196 -13.88 1.53 -6.82
C PHE A 196 -14.42 2.95 -6.87
N ASP A 197 -14.90 3.44 -5.74
CA ASP A 197 -15.07 4.88 -5.56
C ASP A 197 -13.71 5.57 -5.43
N ARG A 198 -13.52 6.67 -6.16
CA ARG A 198 -12.22 7.35 -6.24
C ARG A 198 -11.84 8.10 -4.98
N TYR A 199 -12.85 8.64 -4.26
CA TYR A 199 -12.65 9.37 -3.02
C TYR A 199 -12.42 8.40 -1.85
N SER A 200 -13.41 7.60 -1.50
CA SER A 200 -13.39 6.70 -0.33
C SER A 200 -12.57 5.43 -0.52
N ARG A 201 -12.25 5.05 -1.75
CA ARG A 201 -11.63 3.75 -2.11
C ARG A 201 -12.52 2.54 -1.83
N ARG A 202 -13.82 2.74 -1.60
CA ARG A 202 -14.78 1.67 -1.43
C ARG A 202 -14.87 0.80 -2.69
N LEU A 203 -14.89 -0.51 -2.49
CA LEU A 203 -14.90 -1.54 -3.52
C LEU A 203 -16.27 -2.19 -3.64
N TRP A 204 -16.69 -2.45 -4.87
CA TRP A 204 -17.77 -3.39 -5.22
C TRP A 204 -17.24 -4.42 -6.22
N LEU A 205 -17.63 -5.70 -6.02
CA LEU A 205 -17.25 -6.83 -6.88
C LEU A 205 -18.46 -7.41 -7.59
N GLY A 206 -18.28 -7.76 -8.87
CA GLY A 206 -19.27 -8.46 -9.69
C GLY A 206 -18.70 -9.70 -10.35
N ARG A 207 -19.55 -10.73 -10.58
CA ARG A 207 -19.16 -11.98 -11.24
C ARG A 207 -19.40 -11.93 -12.74
N LEU A 208 -18.46 -12.48 -13.49
CA LEU A 208 -18.57 -12.82 -14.91
C LEU A 208 -18.13 -14.29 -15.10
N PRO A 209 -18.99 -15.25 -14.73
CA PRO A 209 -18.61 -16.67 -14.74
C PRO A 209 -18.46 -17.25 -16.16
N SER A 210 -19.11 -16.65 -17.16
CA SER A 210 -19.22 -17.16 -18.53
C SER A 210 -18.58 -16.17 -19.55
N GLY A 211 -17.39 -15.67 -19.24
CA GLY A 211 -16.67 -14.72 -20.08
C GLY A 211 -17.07 -13.28 -19.86
N HIS A 212 -16.47 -12.39 -20.64
CA HIS A 212 -16.59 -10.92 -20.48
C HIS A 212 -16.93 -10.22 -21.82
N SER A 213 -17.81 -10.82 -22.62
CA SER A 213 -18.34 -10.14 -23.80
C SER A 213 -19.18 -8.92 -23.41
N ALA A 214 -19.32 -7.92 -24.30
CA ALA A 214 -20.01 -6.68 -24.00
C ALA A 214 -21.46 -6.88 -23.46
N PRO A 215 -22.31 -7.78 -24.00
CA PRO A 215 -23.64 -8.01 -23.43
C PRO A 215 -23.61 -8.64 -22.02
N VAL A 216 -22.63 -9.53 -21.75
CA VAL A 216 -22.47 -10.17 -20.44
C VAL A 216 -22.00 -9.14 -19.41
N THR A 217 -21.01 -8.32 -19.79
CA THR A 217 -20.48 -7.24 -18.96
C THR A 217 -21.54 -6.18 -18.67
N LEU A 218 -22.32 -5.74 -19.68
CA LEU A 218 -23.42 -4.79 -19.50
C LEU A 218 -24.42 -5.27 -18.43
N ARG A 219 -24.89 -6.52 -18.52
CA ARG A 219 -25.85 -7.08 -17.55
C ARG A 219 -25.27 -7.13 -16.13
N ALA A 220 -24.06 -7.64 -15.99
CA ALA A 220 -23.43 -7.79 -14.69
C ALA A 220 -23.06 -6.43 -14.06
N LEU A 221 -22.54 -5.51 -14.86
CA LEU A 221 -22.17 -4.16 -14.41
C LEU A 221 -23.41 -3.34 -14.04
N THR A 222 -24.51 -3.43 -14.81
CA THR A 222 -25.81 -2.84 -14.45
C THR A 222 -26.28 -3.34 -13.09
N LYS A 223 -26.26 -4.66 -12.85
CA LYS A 223 -26.64 -5.25 -11.55
C LYS A 223 -25.74 -4.77 -10.42
N LEU A 224 -24.44 -4.66 -10.68
CA LEU A 224 -23.47 -4.19 -9.70
C LEU A 224 -23.68 -2.73 -9.32
N LEU A 225 -23.80 -1.84 -10.32
CA LEU A 225 -23.97 -0.39 -10.11
C LEU A 225 -25.31 -0.04 -9.44
N ARG A 226 -26.35 -0.84 -9.64
CA ARG A 226 -27.61 -0.66 -8.91
C ARG A 226 -27.53 -0.88 -7.40
N ARG A 227 -26.43 -1.46 -6.90
CA ARG A 227 -26.15 -1.55 -5.46
C ARG A 227 -25.66 -0.22 -4.87
N ILE A 228 -25.26 0.71 -5.71
CA ILE A 228 -24.81 2.04 -5.33
C ILE A 228 -26.01 2.98 -5.48
N PRO A 229 -26.39 3.78 -4.47
CA PRO A 229 -27.48 4.74 -4.56
C PRO A 229 -27.29 5.74 -5.71
N PRO A 230 -28.36 6.24 -6.35
CA PRO A 230 -28.25 7.17 -7.48
C PRO A 230 -27.38 8.40 -7.23
N PRO A 231 -27.44 9.09 -6.08
CA PRO A 231 -26.58 10.25 -5.82
C PRO A 231 -25.08 9.93 -5.79
N GLN A 232 -24.70 8.67 -5.51
CA GLN A 232 -23.31 8.18 -5.47
C GLN A 232 -22.90 7.46 -6.76
N ARG A 233 -23.59 7.69 -7.90
CA ARG A 233 -23.29 7.13 -9.23
C ARG A 233 -23.12 8.23 -10.27
N LEU A 234 -22.13 9.11 -10.11
CA LEU A 234 -21.96 10.28 -10.97
C LEU A 234 -21.21 9.92 -12.26
N THR A 235 -20.02 9.34 -12.13
CA THR A 235 -19.22 8.97 -13.30
C THR A 235 -18.56 7.60 -13.11
N LEU A 236 -18.29 6.92 -14.24
CA LEU A 236 -17.51 5.70 -14.29
C LEU A 236 -16.35 5.87 -15.26
N THR A 237 -15.12 5.67 -14.80
CA THR A 237 -13.94 5.64 -15.66
C THR A 237 -13.54 4.21 -15.95
N TRP A 238 -13.38 3.86 -17.23
CA TRP A 238 -12.98 2.53 -17.70
C TRP A 238 -11.82 2.62 -18.69
N ASP A 239 -11.20 1.50 -19.05
CA ASP A 239 -10.30 1.48 -20.19
C ASP A 239 -11.07 1.31 -21.51
N GLN A 240 -10.36 1.38 -22.64
CA GLN A 240 -10.98 1.22 -23.96
C GLN A 240 -11.12 -0.25 -24.36
N GLY A 241 -11.50 -1.13 -23.44
CA GLY A 241 -11.73 -2.55 -23.69
C GLY A 241 -13.01 -2.82 -24.48
N GLY A 242 -13.00 -3.88 -25.28
CA GLY A 242 -14.16 -4.27 -26.11
C GLY A 242 -15.40 -4.69 -25.32
N GLU A 243 -15.24 -5.02 -24.06
CA GLU A 243 -16.33 -5.36 -23.12
C GLU A 243 -17.23 -4.15 -22.79
N MET A 244 -16.71 -2.93 -22.99
CA MET A 244 -17.46 -1.68 -22.77
C MET A 244 -18.11 -1.09 -24.03
N ARG A 245 -18.19 -1.82 -25.14
CA ARG A 245 -18.82 -1.34 -26.38
C ARG A 245 -20.28 -0.92 -26.22
N LEU A 246 -20.98 -1.44 -25.21
CA LEU A 246 -22.37 -1.10 -24.90
C LEU A 246 -22.48 -0.07 -23.74
N TYR A 247 -21.47 0.80 -23.57
CA TYR A 247 -21.44 1.77 -22.49
C TYR A 247 -22.62 2.77 -22.54
N THR A 248 -23.09 3.15 -23.72
CA THR A 248 -24.25 4.04 -23.87
C THR A 248 -25.54 3.41 -23.34
N ASP A 249 -25.70 2.09 -23.48
CA ASP A 249 -26.81 1.37 -22.88
C ASP A 249 -26.68 1.28 -21.35
N LEU A 250 -25.46 1.17 -20.85
CA LEU A 250 -25.18 1.23 -19.41
C LEU A 250 -25.57 2.60 -18.84
N GLU A 251 -25.15 3.69 -19.49
CA GLU A 251 -25.52 5.06 -19.10
C GLU A 251 -27.04 5.23 -18.96
N LYS A 252 -27.78 4.79 -19.97
CA LYS A 252 -29.26 4.83 -19.97
C LYS A 252 -29.89 4.01 -18.85
N ARG A 253 -29.31 2.84 -18.51
CA ARG A 253 -29.90 1.90 -17.54
C ARG A 253 -29.67 2.30 -16.09
N VAL A 254 -28.59 3.00 -15.79
CA VAL A 254 -28.17 3.29 -14.40
C VAL A 254 -27.98 4.77 -14.11
N GLY A 255 -28.08 5.65 -15.12
CA GLY A 255 -27.94 7.10 -14.93
C GLY A 255 -26.51 7.51 -14.53
N ILE A 256 -25.50 6.94 -15.18
CA ILE A 256 -24.08 7.23 -14.91
C ILE A 256 -23.41 7.71 -16.19
N THR A 257 -22.45 8.63 -16.12
CA THR A 257 -21.66 9.06 -17.28
C THR A 257 -20.36 8.28 -17.36
N VAL A 258 -20.07 7.68 -18.52
CA VAL A 258 -18.87 6.86 -18.71
C VAL A 258 -17.76 7.66 -19.41
N TYR A 259 -16.56 7.61 -18.87
CA TYR A 259 -15.32 8.19 -19.41
C TYR A 259 -14.28 7.10 -19.65
N PHE A 260 -13.42 7.29 -20.65
CA PHE A 260 -12.44 6.32 -21.03
C PHE A 260 -11.02 6.85 -20.81
N ALA A 261 -10.18 6.03 -20.18
CA ALA A 261 -8.76 6.32 -20.05
C ALA A 261 -8.07 6.29 -21.41
N ASP A 262 -7.01 7.07 -21.56
CA ASP A 262 -6.20 7.05 -22.77
C ASP A 262 -5.53 5.69 -22.98
N PRO A 263 -5.31 5.29 -24.23
CA PRO A 263 -4.60 4.05 -24.53
C PRO A 263 -3.22 4.04 -23.88
N HIS A 264 -2.85 2.91 -23.30
CA HIS A 264 -1.54 2.71 -22.66
C HIS A 264 -1.20 3.65 -21.49
N SER A 265 -2.22 4.22 -20.82
CA SER A 265 -2.08 5.17 -19.72
C SER A 265 -2.56 4.59 -18.38
N PRO A 266 -1.93 3.51 -17.83
CA PRO A 266 -2.38 2.87 -16.59
C PRO A 266 -2.33 3.82 -15.39
N TRP A 267 -1.44 4.82 -15.41
CA TRP A 267 -1.35 5.84 -14.36
C TRP A 267 -2.62 6.69 -14.20
N GLN A 268 -3.49 6.72 -15.21
CA GLN A 268 -4.77 7.45 -15.15
C GLN A 268 -5.82 6.73 -14.27
N ARG A 269 -5.63 5.43 -13.95
CA ARG A 269 -6.51 4.61 -13.12
C ARG A 269 -5.78 3.96 -11.93
N PRO A 270 -5.08 4.75 -11.11
CA PRO A 270 -4.24 4.23 -10.03
C PRO A 270 -5.06 3.55 -8.93
N THR A 271 -6.34 3.92 -8.76
CA THR A 271 -7.22 3.29 -7.76
C THR A 271 -7.48 1.82 -8.14
N ASN A 272 -7.74 1.54 -9.41
CA ASN A 272 -7.92 0.18 -9.90
C ASN A 272 -6.64 -0.65 -9.84
N GLU A 273 -5.49 -0.10 -10.26
CA GLU A 273 -4.23 -0.85 -10.23
C GLU A 273 -3.90 -1.31 -8.80
N ASN A 274 -3.98 -0.40 -7.84
CA ASN A 274 -3.74 -0.71 -6.44
C ASN A 274 -4.80 -1.65 -5.86
N GLY A 275 -6.07 -1.41 -6.16
CA GLY A 275 -7.19 -2.19 -5.67
C GLY A 275 -7.22 -3.61 -6.24
N ASN A 276 -7.00 -3.76 -7.54
CA ASN A 276 -6.90 -5.06 -8.19
C ASN A 276 -5.75 -5.89 -7.62
N GLY A 277 -4.65 -5.21 -7.25
CA GLY A 277 -3.57 -5.83 -6.53
C GLY A 277 -3.99 -6.39 -5.17
N LEU A 278 -4.84 -5.72 -4.40
CA LEU A 278 -5.40 -6.22 -3.14
C LEU A 278 -6.31 -7.42 -3.37
N ILE A 279 -7.22 -7.33 -4.35
CA ILE A 279 -8.16 -8.40 -4.69
C ILE A 279 -7.40 -9.67 -5.10
N ARG A 280 -6.29 -9.53 -5.85
CA ARG A 280 -5.44 -10.65 -6.27
C ARG A 280 -4.80 -11.44 -5.13
N ARG A 281 -4.75 -10.90 -3.92
CA ARG A 281 -4.32 -11.64 -2.73
C ARG A 281 -5.31 -12.73 -2.34
N TYR A 282 -6.60 -12.52 -2.64
CA TYR A 282 -7.69 -13.45 -2.30
C TYR A 282 -8.00 -14.41 -3.44
N VAL A 283 -8.06 -13.90 -4.69
CA VAL A 283 -8.47 -14.73 -5.83
C VAL A 283 -7.31 -15.35 -6.61
N GLY A 284 -6.06 -14.95 -6.33
CA GLY A 284 -4.87 -15.47 -7.01
C GLY A 284 -4.77 -15.04 -8.48
N LYS A 285 -3.60 -15.25 -9.07
CA LYS A 285 -3.36 -15.08 -10.51
C LYS A 285 -3.52 -16.42 -11.20
N GLY A 286 -4.23 -16.45 -12.34
CA GLY A 286 -4.45 -17.70 -13.10
C GLY A 286 -5.51 -18.64 -12.49
N THR A 287 -6.27 -18.18 -11.49
CA THR A 287 -7.38 -18.95 -10.90
C THR A 287 -8.61 -18.90 -11.80
N ASP A 288 -9.37 -19.97 -11.82
CA ASP A 288 -10.72 -19.98 -12.41
C ASP A 288 -11.68 -19.20 -11.51
N LEU A 289 -12.08 -18.01 -11.96
CA LEU A 289 -12.93 -17.11 -11.19
C LEU A 289 -14.41 -17.49 -11.21
N SER A 290 -14.82 -18.47 -12.02
CA SER A 290 -16.20 -18.98 -12.02
C SER A 290 -16.57 -19.71 -10.72
N LYS A 291 -15.56 -20.23 -9.99
CA LYS A 291 -15.72 -20.95 -8.73
C LYS A 291 -16.12 -20.04 -7.54
N PHE A 292 -15.88 -18.75 -7.64
CA PHE A 292 -16.24 -17.81 -6.58
C PHE A 292 -17.75 -17.54 -6.60
N THR A 293 -18.40 -17.73 -5.46
CA THR A 293 -19.80 -17.39 -5.27
C THR A 293 -20.00 -15.89 -5.01
N ASN A 294 -21.25 -15.43 -5.02
CA ASN A 294 -21.52 -14.05 -4.61
C ASN A 294 -21.21 -13.83 -3.11
N ALA A 295 -21.35 -14.85 -2.27
CA ALA A 295 -20.98 -14.80 -0.86
C ALA A 295 -19.48 -14.59 -0.67
N ASP A 296 -18.66 -15.35 -1.41
CA ASP A 296 -17.20 -15.21 -1.38
C ASP A 296 -16.77 -13.80 -1.78
N LEU A 297 -17.38 -13.25 -2.85
CA LEU A 297 -17.08 -11.89 -3.29
C LEU A 297 -17.51 -10.84 -2.26
N ARG A 298 -18.63 -11.04 -1.58
CA ARG A 298 -19.07 -10.15 -0.49
C ARG A 298 -18.11 -10.18 0.69
N ALA A 299 -17.64 -11.37 1.08
CA ALA A 299 -16.65 -11.52 2.14
C ALA A 299 -15.34 -10.78 1.78
N ILE A 300 -14.88 -10.90 0.52
CA ILE A 300 -13.70 -10.18 0.03
C ILE A 300 -13.94 -8.65 0.01
N GLU A 301 -15.11 -8.19 -0.48
CA GLU A 301 -15.50 -6.77 -0.43
C GLU A 301 -15.44 -6.23 0.99
N THR A 302 -16.11 -6.89 1.93
CA THR A 302 -16.16 -6.48 3.33
C THR A 302 -14.76 -6.40 3.90
N ARG A 303 -13.97 -7.44 3.73
CA ARG A 303 -12.59 -7.48 4.24
C ARG A 303 -11.74 -6.32 3.70
N ILE A 304 -11.83 -6.03 2.40
CA ILE A 304 -11.06 -4.94 1.77
C ILE A 304 -11.59 -3.56 2.19
N ASN A 305 -12.90 -3.42 2.32
CA ASN A 305 -13.54 -2.15 2.67
C ASN A 305 -13.35 -1.75 4.15
N THR A 306 -13.17 -2.72 5.03
CA THR A 306 -12.92 -2.48 6.47
C THR A 306 -11.45 -2.33 6.83
N MET A 307 -10.52 -2.56 5.87
CA MET A 307 -9.09 -2.38 6.13
C MET A 307 -8.74 -0.91 6.37
N PRO A 308 -7.91 -0.60 7.39
CA PRO A 308 -7.36 0.74 7.59
C PRO A 308 -6.57 1.23 6.37
N ARG A 309 -6.77 2.48 5.97
CA ARG A 309 -6.12 3.11 4.81
C ARG A 309 -5.29 4.32 5.23
N ARG A 310 -4.01 4.31 4.93
CA ARG A 310 -3.12 5.45 5.23
C ARG A 310 -3.62 6.77 4.61
N ILE A 311 -4.20 6.70 3.40
CA ILE A 311 -4.75 7.87 2.70
C ILE A 311 -5.94 8.50 3.44
N HIS A 312 -6.58 7.78 4.34
CA HIS A 312 -7.73 8.19 5.15
C HIS A 312 -7.35 8.28 6.64
N ASN A 313 -6.11 8.64 6.96
CA ASN A 313 -5.62 8.69 8.34
C ASN A 313 -5.92 7.41 9.14
N TRP A 314 -5.83 6.27 8.45
CA TRP A 314 -6.10 4.92 8.97
C TRP A 314 -7.57 4.58 9.21
N ASP A 315 -8.49 5.42 8.75
CA ASP A 315 -9.89 5.01 8.64
C ASP A 315 -10.11 4.06 7.48
N SER A 316 -11.18 3.26 7.55
CA SER A 316 -11.51 2.32 6.50
C SER A 316 -12.23 3.00 5.33
N ALA A 317 -12.16 2.38 4.14
CA ALA A 317 -12.91 2.84 2.97
C ALA A 317 -14.44 2.85 3.22
N GLN A 318 -14.93 1.90 4.03
CA GLN A 318 -16.31 1.83 4.46
C GLN A 318 -16.69 3.05 5.33
N THR A 319 -15.91 3.34 6.36
CA THR A 319 -16.13 4.47 7.27
C THR A 319 -16.20 5.79 6.51
N ILE A 320 -15.20 6.04 5.64
CA ILE A 320 -15.15 7.27 4.84
C ILE A 320 -16.36 7.38 3.91
N TYR A 321 -16.77 6.29 3.27
CA TYR A 321 -17.94 6.31 2.39
C TYR A 321 -19.23 6.60 3.17
N ASP A 322 -19.46 5.90 4.29
CA ASP A 322 -20.70 6.03 5.07
C ASP A 322 -20.84 7.44 5.69
N GLN A 323 -19.75 8.03 6.17
CA GLN A 323 -19.72 9.42 6.66
C GLN A 323 -20.13 10.42 5.58
N ASN A 324 -19.62 10.26 4.34
CA ASN A 324 -19.95 11.16 3.23
C ASN A 324 -21.38 10.95 2.72
N VAL A 325 -21.91 9.73 2.73
CA VAL A 325 -23.33 9.48 2.40
C VAL A 325 -24.24 10.17 3.41
N ALA A 326 -23.93 10.07 4.71
CA ALA A 326 -24.72 10.72 5.77
C ALA A 326 -24.72 12.26 5.67
N MET A 327 -23.66 12.87 5.11
CA MET A 327 -23.60 14.33 4.91
C MET A 327 -24.36 14.80 3.67
N THR A 328 -24.67 13.91 2.73
CA THR A 328 -25.33 14.24 1.45
C THR A 328 -26.80 13.81 1.39
N SER A 329 -27.30 13.13 2.41
CA SER A 329 -28.69 12.74 2.63
C SER A 329 -29.44 13.80 3.45
#